data_61b16400b03c1ce568b850bd058c8f12
#
_entry.id   61b16400b03c1ce568b850bd058c8f12
#
_cell.length_a   1.000
_cell.length_b   1.000
_cell.length_c   1.000
_cell.angle_alpha   90.00
_cell.angle_beta   90.00
_cell.angle_gamma   90.00
#
_symmetry.space_group_name_H-M   'P 1'
#
loop_
_entity.id
_entity.type
_entity.pdbx_description
1 polymer ?
#
loop_
_entity_poly.entity_id
_entity_poly.type
_entity_poly.pdbx_seq_one_letter_code
_entity_poly.pdbx_strand_id
1 'polypeptide(L)'
;MNAKVVTIYKNCRVNIGWWQRMLLLLFTFSLSHLLTFSQESETVYNFLRLPVSAHVSALGGDNISIIEDDATLIFHNPALINEVSDRTINLNFMTYMEGAKTASASFVKGAGERASWGVAAQYMDYGSMKETTWDNTQTGDFSARDISVAGTYAYALTQYLSGGVTARLISSNIGSYSSMAVGVDLGLNCFWEASDLSISAVAKNLGGQVKAYDDEFEKIPFDLQLGVSKRLAKSPLRFSATLTRLTDWSEGFGHHLCVGADLILSPTIYLAAGYNFRRASQMKISDSDGSSSHGAGLSLGGGIQLERFKLHVAYSKYHVSASSILINISYAL
;
A
#
# COMPACT_ATOMS: atom_id res chain seq x y z
N MET A 1 -23.61 53.22 16.66
CA MET A 1 -22.54 52.46 15.96
C MET A 1 -22.49 51.08 16.59
N ASN A 2 -22.65 50.02 15.76
CA ASN A 2 -22.55 48.61 16.13
C ASN A 2 -23.78 47.83 16.59
N ALA A 3 -24.60 47.48 15.63
CA ALA A 3 -25.57 46.39 15.77
C ALA A 3 -25.78 45.66 14.41
N LYS A 4 -24.72 45.36 13.67
CA LYS A 4 -24.82 44.70 12.33
C LYS A 4 -23.83 43.56 12.09
N VAL A 5 -23.14 43.03 13.09
CA VAL A 5 -22.14 41.94 12.88
C VAL A 5 -22.57 40.57 13.44
N VAL A 6 -23.70 40.48 14.14
CA VAL A 6 -24.11 39.21 14.81
C VAL A 6 -25.12 38.36 14.01
N THR A 7 -25.51 38.75 12.80
CA THR A 7 -26.62 38.09 12.06
C THR A 7 -26.19 37.22 10.88
N ILE A 8 -24.90 36.91 10.71
CA ILE A 8 -24.43 36.10 9.57
C ILE A 8 -24.16 34.61 9.90
N TYR A 9 -24.21 34.21 11.17
CA TYR A 9 -23.91 32.82 11.58
C TYR A 9 -25.15 31.93 11.84
N LYS A 10 -26.32 32.31 11.40
CA LYS A 10 -27.55 31.57 11.68
C LYS A 10 -28.34 31.14 10.46
N ASN A 11 -27.79 30.54 9.42
CA ASN A 11 -28.59 29.81 8.41
C ASN A 11 -27.71 29.04 7.41
N CYS A 12 -26.90 28.09 7.91
CA CYS A 12 -26.46 26.96 7.09
C CYS A 12 -27.01 25.66 7.67
N ARG A 13 -28.34 25.57 7.75
CA ARG A 13 -28.98 24.25 7.83
C ARG A 13 -28.97 23.68 6.42
N VAL A 14 -27.98 22.82 6.12
CA VAL A 14 -28.05 21.93 4.96
C VAL A 14 -29.30 21.07 5.16
N ASN A 15 -30.34 21.35 4.41
CA ASN A 15 -31.58 20.60 4.43
C ASN A 15 -31.32 19.29 3.67
N ILE A 16 -30.72 18.31 4.37
CA ILE A 16 -30.47 16.98 3.84
C ILE A 16 -31.83 16.34 3.63
N GLY A 17 -32.23 16.14 2.37
CA GLY A 17 -33.46 15.53 1.99
C GLY A 17 -33.64 14.13 2.60
N TRP A 18 -34.87 13.68 2.80
CA TRP A 18 -35.21 12.37 3.40
C TRP A 18 -34.45 11.21 2.71
N TRP A 19 -34.32 11.24 1.41
CA TRP A 19 -33.55 10.26 0.59
C TRP A 19 -32.07 10.27 0.89
N GLN A 20 -31.48 11.42 1.12
CA GLN A 20 -30.06 11.56 1.48
C GLN A 20 -29.79 11.04 2.90
N ARG A 21 -30.71 11.24 3.81
CA ARG A 21 -30.66 10.66 5.17
C ARG A 21 -30.79 9.14 5.13
N MET A 22 -31.68 8.61 4.29
CA MET A 22 -31.84 7.17 4.10
C MET A 22 -30.60 6.53 3.46
N LEU A 23 -30.00 7.17 2.47
CA LEU A 23 -28.74 6.73 1.86
C LEU A 23 -27.57 6.78 2.87
N LEU A 24 -27.50 7.80 3.70
CA LEU A 24 -26.49 7.91 4.76
C LEU A 24 -26.68 6.82 5.83
N LEU A 25 -27.91 6.52 6.22
CA LEU A 25 -28.24 5.44 7.14
C LEU A 25 -27.98 4.06 6.54
N LEU A 26 -28.28 3.83 5.27
CA LEU A 26 -27.97 2.59 4.56
C LEU A 26 -26.44 2.41 4.44
N PHE A 27 -25.71 3.49 4.15
CA PHE A 27 -24.25 3.48 4.07
C PHE A 27 -23.62 3.21 5.44
N THR A 28 -24.10 3.84 6.52
CA THR A 28 -23.63 3.58 7.89
C THR A 28 -24.01 2.18 8.38
N PHE A 29 -25.21 1.68 8.03
CA PHE A 29 -25.63 0.34 8.40
C PHE A 29 -24.84 -0.74 7.64
N SER A 30 -24.53 -0.54 6.36
CA SER A 30 -23.67 -1.47 5.62
C SER A 30 -22.20 -1.43 6.12
N LEU A 31 -21.71 -0.27 6.55
CA LEU A 31 -20.37 -0.16 7.17
C LEU A 31 -20.29 -0.87 8.53
N SER A 32 -21.39 -0.86 9.32
CA SER A 32 -21.38 -1.53 10.63
C SER A 32 -21.25 -3.06 10.54
N HIS A 33 -21.67 -3.67 9.44
CA HIS A 33 -21.50 -5.11 9.19
C HIS A 33 -20.07 -5.47 8.76
N LEU A 34 -19.27 -4.50 8.29
CA LEU A 34 -17.86 -4.69 7.96
C LEU A 34 -16.93 -4.63 9.19
N LEU A 35 -17.42 -4.14 10.33
CA LEU A 35 -16.62 -3.92 11.54
C LEU A 35 -16.64 -5.09 12.55
N THR A 36 -17.32 -6.21 12.23
CA THR A 36 -17.47 -7.34 13.15
C THR A 36 -16.55 -8.52 12.83
N PHE A 37 -15.28 -8.28 12.59
CA PHE A 37 -14.32 -9.39 12.52
C PHE A 37 -13.18 -9.19 13.52
N SER A 38 -13.33 -9.82 14.61
CA SER A 38 -12.34 -10.13 15.63
C SER A 38 -11.37 -11.21 15.14
N GLN A 39 -10.14 -11.11 15.59
CA GLN A 39 -9.00 -12.01 15.52
C GLN A 39 -8.21 -11.95 14.20
N GLU A 40 -6.90 -11.87 14.36
CA GLU A 40 -5.90 -12.08 13.33
C GLU A 40 -6.13 -13.46 12.70
N SER A 41 -7.07 -13.52 11.75
CA SER A 41 -7.25 -14.72 10.99
C SER A 41 -6.04 -14.89 10.09
N GLU A 42 -5.45 -16.06 10.10
CA GLU A 42 -4.43 -16.47 9.16
C GLU A 42 -4.93 -16.16 7.75
N THR A 43 -4.22 -15.25 7.09
CA THR A 43 -4.53 -14.87 5.71
C THR A 43 -3.52 -15.48 4.79
N VAL A 44 -3.96 -15.94 3.63
CA VAL A 44 -3.08 -16.38 2.54
C VAL A 44 -2.69 -15.21 1.64
N TYR A 45 -1.75 -15.42 0.71
CA TYR A 45 -1.25 -14.41 -0.23
C TYR A 45 -0.66 -13.16 0.45
N ASN A 46 0.04 -13.33 1.56
CA ASN A 46 0.63 -12.22 2.31
C ASN A 46 1.70 -11.43 1.54
N PHE A 47 2.19 -11.94 0.40
CA PHE A 47 3.06 -11.21 -0.52
C PHE A 47 2.42 -9.91 -1.05
N LEU A 48 1.07 -9.83 -1.08
CA LEU A 48 0.33 -8.62 -1.44
C LEU A 48 0.50 -7.46 -0.45
N ARG A 49 1.00 -7.74 0.75
CA ARG A 49 1.31 -6.72 1.77
C ARG A 49 2.73 -6.16 1.63
N LEU A 50 3.56 -6.76 0.78
CA LEU A 50 4.92 -6.25 0.57
C LEU A 50 4.89 -4.99 -0.30
N PRO A 51 5.67 -3.95 0.04
CA PRO A 51 5.77 -2.78 -0.82
C PRO A 51 6.44 -3.16 -2.14
N VAL A 52 5.93 -2.62 -3.22
CA VAL A 52 6.47 -2.78 -4.58
C VAL A 52 7.26 -1.54 -4.99
N SER A 53 6.85 -0.35 -4.55
CA SER A 53 7.59 0.88 -4.76
C SER A 53 8.79 0.97 -3.82
N ALA A 54 9.97 1.27 -4.36
CA ALA A 54 11.17 1.53 -3.55
C ALA A 54 10.98 2.80 -2.71
N HIS A 55 10.33 3.84 -3.25
CA HIS A 55 10.06 5.04 -2.47
C HIS A 55 9.09 4.77 -1.31
N VAL A 56 7.98 4.08 -1.57
CA VAL A 56 7.06 3.67 -0.49
C VAL A 56 7.76 2.78 0.53
N SER A 57 8.64 1.87 0.08
CA SER A 57 9.44 1.04 0.98
C SER A 57 10.36 1.87 1.89
N ALA A 58 11.01 2.91 1.33
CA ALA A 58 11.85 3.85 2.10
C ALA A 58 11.05 4.65 3.13
N LEU A 59 9.77 4.93 2.86
CA LEU A 59 8.84 5.62 3.77
C LEU A 59 8.17 4.69 4.80
N GLY A 60 8.69 3.48 5.02
CA GLY A 60 8.18 2.51 5.99
C GLY A 60 7.36 1.38 5.39
N GLY A 61 7.05 1.41 4.09
CA GLY A 61 6.41 0.32 3.35
C GLY A 61 4.91 0.45 3.12
N ASP A 62 4.23 1.37 3.79
CA ASP A 62 2.78 1.51 3.75
C ASP A 62 2.32 2.95 3.43
N ASN A 63 2.90 3.59 2.42
CA ASN A 63 2.46 4.91 1.97
C ASN A 63 1.47 4.79 0.81
N ILE A 64 0.33 5.53 0.89
CA ILE A 64 -0.73 5.55 -0.11
C ILE A 64 -1.07 6.97 -0.60
N SER A 65 -0.34 7.99 -0.15
CA SER A 65 -0.70 9.40 -0.34
C SER A 65 0.39 10.28 -0.95
N ILE A 66 1.58 9.74 -1.24
CA ILE A 66 2.60 10.53 -1.95
C ILE A 66 2.16 10.78 -3.39
N ILE A 67 2.29 12.04 -3.79
CA ILE A 67 2.03 12.49 -5.18
C ILE A 67 3.37 12.56 -5.88
N GLU A 68 3.56 11.68 -6.86
CA GLU A 68 4.75 11.70 -7.73
C GLU A 68 4.52 10.89 -9.01
N ASP A 69 5.38 11.12 -9.98
CA ASP A 69 5.36 10.42 -11.26
C ASP A 69 6.07 9.06 -11.13
N ASP A 70 5.45 8.12 -10.43
CA ASP A 70 5.94 6.76 -10.23
C ASP A 70 4.85 5.72 -10.54
N ALA A 71 5.06 4.94 -11.60
CA ALA A 71 4.12 3.89 -12.02
C ALA A 71 3.95 2.75 -11.00
N THR A 72 4.83 2.65 -10.00
CA THR A 72 4.70 1.68 -8.91
C THR A 72 3.56 2.00 -7.95
N LEU A 73 3.08 3.24 -7.94
CA LEU A 73 1.95 3.65 -7.11
C LEU A 73 0.66 2.89 -7.45
N ILE A 74 0.57 2.28 -8.65
CA ILE A 74 -0.51 1.37 -9.07
C ILE A 74 -0.73 0.22 -8.06
N PHE A 75 0.32 -0.23 -7.36
CA PHE A 75 0.23 -1.31 -6.36
C PHE A 75 -0.22 -0.80 -4.97
N HIS A 76 -0.15 0.52 -4.75
CA HIS A 76 -0.41 1.13 -3.44
C HIS A 76 -1.75 1.84 -3.36
N ASN A 77 -2.06 2.67 -4.34
CA ASN A 77 -3.34 3.38 -4.42
C ASN A 77 -3.71 3.60 -5.90
N PRO A 78 -4.78 2.97 -6.40
CA PRO A 78 -5.18 3.11 -7.79
C PRO A 78 -5.51 4.54 -8.22
N ALA A 79 -5.92 5.42 -7.30
CA ALA A 79 -6.24 6.81 -7.62
C ALA A 79 -5.01 7.64 -8.02
N LEU A 80 -3.80 7.21 -7.63
CA LEU A 80 -2.56 7.97 -7.86
C LEU A 80 -1.99 7.79 -9.27
N ILE A 81 -2.46 6.82 -10.06
CA ILE A 81 -1.92 6.61 -11.42
C ILE A 81 -2.26 7.74 -12.39
N ASN A 82 -3.16 8.66 -12.03
CA ASN A 82 -3.41 9.87 -12.83
C ASN A 82 -2.24 10.86 -12.82
N GLU A 83 -1.35 10.76 -11.83
CA GLU A 83 -0.17 11.62 -11.69
C GLU A 83 1.06 11.06 -12.43
N VAL A 84 0.92 9.88 -13.02
CA VAL A 84 2.00 9.18 -13.73
C VAL A 84 2.06 9.64 -15.18
N SER A 85 3.25 9.91 -15.68
CA SER A 85 3.52 10.26 -17.09
C SER A 85 2.97 9.20 -18.05
N ASP A 86 2.46 9.68 -19.20
CA ASP A 86 1.89 8.80 -20.23
C ASP A 86 2.90 7.76 -20.71
N ARG A 87 2.44 6.53 -20.91
CA ARG A 87 3.23 5.38 -21.39
C ARG A 87 4.47 5.07 -20.56
N THR A 88 4.36 5.10 -19.25
CA THR A 88 5.46 4.73 -18.34
C THR A 88 5.47 3.24 -18.07
N ILE A 89 6.62 2.61 -18.31
CA ILE A 89 6.93 1.23 -17.92
C ILE A 89 7.76 1.27 -16.64
N ASN A 90 7.52 0.33 -15.75
CA ASN A 90 8.26 0.17 -14.53
C ASN A 90 8.59 -1.29 -14.28
N LEU A 91 9.80 -1.53 -13.74
CA LEU A 91 10.30 -2.83 -13.30
C LEU A 91 10.85 -2.72 -11.89
N ASN A 92 10.53 -3.70 -11.04
CA ASN A 92 10.99 -3.76 -9.67
C ASN A 92 11.56 -5.13 -9.34
N PHE A 93 12.53 -5.12 -8.46
CA PHE A 93 13.11 -6.31 -7.87
C PHE A 93 13.39 -6.07 -6.39
N MET A 94 13.00 -7.03 -5.54
CA MET A 94 13.21 -6.97 -4.11
C MET A 94 13.76 -8.31 -3.61
N THR A 95 14.82 -8.25 -2.82
CA THR A 95 15.25 -9.38 -1.98
C THR A 95 14.43 -9.40 -0.69
N TYR A 96 14.00 -10.58 -0.26
CA TYR A 96 13.23 -10.74 0.96
C TYR A 96 13.88 -11.75 1.90
N MET A 97 13.24 -12.09 3.00
CA MET A 97 13.75 -13.01 4.01
C MET A 97 14.05 -14.40 3.44
N GLU A 98 15.04 -15.10 4.01
CA GLU A 98 15.41 -16.49 3.70
C GLU A 98 15.68 -16.76 2.20
N GLY A 99 16.16 -15.74 1.47
CA GLY A 99 16.46 -15.87 0.06
C GLY A 99 15.25 -15.76 -0.88
N ALA A 100 14.04 -15.54 -0.34
CA ALA A 100 12.89 -15.23 -1.15
C ALA A 100 13.08 -13.94 -1.94
N LYS A 101 12.47 -13.86 -3.12
CA LYS A 101 12.61 -12.73 -4.05
C LYS A 101 11.26 -12.37 -4.63
N THR A 102 11.03 -11.07 -4.83
CA THR A 102 9.87 -10.62 -5.60
C THR A 102 10.31 -9.76 -6.77
N ALA A 103 9.63 -9.93 -7.87
CA ALA A 103 9.79 -9.11 -9.07
C ALA A 103 8.40 -8.58 -9.47
N SER A 104 8.33 -7.38 -9.99
CA SER A 104 7.09 -6.84 -10.51
C SER A 104 7.33 -5.94 -11.70
N ALA A 105 6.29 -5.79 -12.50
CA ALA A 105 6.27 -4.89 -13.64
C ALA A 105 4.93 -4.17 -13.68
N SER A 106 4.94 -2.92 -14.13
CA SER A 106 3.73 -2.17 -14.41
C SER A 106 3.88 -1.31 -15.66
N PHE A 107 2.74 -1.03 -16.28
CA PHE A 107 2.61 -0.11 -17.39
C PHE A 107 1.40 0.80 -17.12
N VAL A 108 1.61 2.10 -17.24
CA VAL A 108 0.56 3.11 -17.06
C VAL A 108 0.44 3.95 -18.31
N LYS A 109 -0.80 4.24 -18.72
CA LYS A 109 -1.11 5.07 -19.87
C LYS A 109 -2.27 6.00 -19.60
N GLY A 110 -2.12 7.27 -19.99
CA GLY A 110 -3.20 8.24 -19.97
C GLY A 110 -4.31 7.90 -20.95
N ALA A 111 -5.55 8.17 -20.58
CA ALA A 111 -6.76 7.97 -21.38
C ALA A 111 -7.55 9.29 -21.46
N GLY A 112 -7.03 10.25 -22.17
CA GLY A 112 -7.53 11.63 -22.22
C GLY A 112 -6.96 12.49 -21.08
N GLU A 113 -7.64 13.61 -20.78
CA GLU A 113 -7.14 14.61 -19.83
C GLU A 113 -7.42 14.26 -18.34
N ARG A 114 -8.33 13.32 -18.07
CA ARG A 114 -8.85 13.07 -16.72
C ARG A 114 -8.76 11.63 -16.27
N ALA A 115 -8.32 10.73 -17.12
CA ALA A 115 -8.30 9.32 -16.84
C ALA A 115 -6.95 8.70 -17.14
N SER A 116 -6.61 7.65 -16.41
CA SER A 116 -5.46 6.79 -16.69
C SER A 116 -5.85 5.34 -16.46
N TRP A 117 -5.22 4.45 -17.19
CA TRP A 117 -5.32 3.02 -16.96
C TRP A 117 -3.93 2.41 -16.91
N GLY A 118 -3.84 1.27 -16.27
CA GLY A 118 -2.59 0.56 -16.19
C GLY A 118 -2.79 -0.93 -15.99
N VAL A 119 -1.74 -1.68 -16.25
CA VAL A 119 -1.65 -3.11 -15.96
C VAL A 119 -0.42 -3.34 -15.11
N ALA A 120 -0.51 -4.31 -14.21
CA ALA A 120 0.56 -4.63 -13.28
C ALA A 120 0.63 -6.13 -13.05
N ALA A 121 1.84 -6.64 -12.85
CA ALA A 121 2.09 -8.01 -12.45
C ALA A 121 3.11 -8.04 -11.31
N GLN A 122 2.91 -8.93 -10.35
CA GLN A 122 3.82 -9.19 -9.24
C GLN A 122 4.04 -10.68 -9.11
N TYR A 123 5.28 -11.07 -8.95
CA TYR A 123 5.72 -12.45 -8.77
C TYR A 123 6.54 -12.56 -7.49
N MET A 124 6.25 -13.56 -6.68
CA MET A 124 7.02 -13.92 -5.48
C MET A 124 7.53 -15.34 -5.62
N ASP A 125 8.83 -15.52 -5.44
CA ASP A 125 9.49 -16.81 -5.35
C ASP A 125 10.02 -16.98 -3.93
N TYR A 126 9.55 -17.99 -3.24
CA TYR A 126 9.98 -18.32 -1.88
C TYR A 126 11.23 -19.20 -1.83
N GLY A 127 11.75 -19.59 -3.02
CA GLY A 127 12.89 -20.49 -3.13
C GLY A 127 12.51 -21.95 -2.91
N SER A 128 13.52 -22.77 -2.64
CA SER A 128 13.35 -24.20 -2.34
C SER A 128 13.34 -24.40 -0.83
N MET A 129 12.36 -25.12 -0.34
CA MET A 129 12.18 -25.48 1.07
C MET A 129 12.31 -26.99 1.23
N LYS A 130 12.87 -27.41 2.37
CA LYS A 130 13.02 -28.84 2.68
C LYS A 130 11.69 -29.43 3.09
N GLU A 131 11.31 -30.52 2.44
CA GLU A 131 10.18 -31.34 2.87
C GLU A 131 10.64 -32.29 3.97
N THR A 132 9.95 -32.31 5.09
CA THR A 132 10.26 -33.14 6.26
C THR A 132 9.01 -33.86 6.74
N THR A 133 9.17 -35.11 7.17
CA THR A 133 8.13 -35.86 7.86
C THR A 133 8.01 -35.43 9.32
N TRP A 134 6.97 -35.91 10.02
CA TRP A 134 6.71 -35.63 11.43
C TRP A 134 7.87 -36.03 12.37
N ASP A 135 8.72 -37.00 11.97
CA ASP A 135 9.92 -37.44 12.68
C ASP A 135 11.18 -36.64 12.32
N ASN A 136 11.02 -35.54 11.61
CA ASN A 136 12.07 -34.64 11.15
C ASN A 136 13.02 -35.26 10.09
N THR A 137 12.61 -36.35 9.44
CA THR A 137 13.36 -36.95 8.33
C THR A 137 13.08 -36.16 7.07
N GLN A 138 14.14 -35.69 6.40
CA GLN A 138 14.02 -34.98 5.13
C GLN A 138 13.65 -35.96 4.00
N THR A 139 12.55 -35.72 3.30
CA THR A 139 12.02 -36.57 2.23
C THR A 139 12.24 -35.99 0.84
N GLY A 140 12.46 -34.67 0.74
CA GLY A 140 12.65 -34.00 -0.54
C GLY A 140 12.77 -32.47 -0.38
N ASP A 141 12.58 -31.79 -1.49
CA ASP A 141 12.48 -30.33 -1.57
C ASP A 141 11.20 -29.94 -2.31
N PHE A 142 10.54 -28.87 -1.87
CA PHE A 142 9.42 -28.26 -2.58
C PHE A 142 9.64 -26.76 -2.78
N SER A 143 8.91 -26.15 -3.70
CA SER A 143 8.96 -24.70 -3.94
C SER A 143 7.57 -24.10 -3.77
N ALA A 144 7.56 -22.82 -3.38
CA ALA A 144 6.34 -22.03 -3.34
C ALA A 144 6.49 -20.77 -4.20
N ARG A 145 5.42 -20.38 -4.90
CA ARG A 145 5.38 -19.24 -5.81
C ARG A 145 4.01 -18.62 -5.83
N ASP A 146 3.97 -17.29 -5.80
CA ASP A 146 2.74 -16.51 -5.93
C ASP A 146 2.86 -15.58 -7.13
N ILE A 147 1.76 -15.42 -7.86
CA ILE A 147 1.63 -14.50 -8.99
C ILE A 147 0.35 -13.70 -8.82
N SER A 148 0.44 -12.40 -9.04
CA SER A 148 -0.71 -11.50 -9.11
C SER A 148 -0.66 -10.71 -10.41
N VAL A 149 -1.78 -10.65 -11.13
CA VAL A 149 -1.95 -9.81 -12.32
C VAL A 149 -3.14 -8.89 -12.08
N ALA A 150 -2.99 -7.60 -12.39
CA ALA A 150 -3.98 -6.59 -12.10
C ALA A 150 -4.17 -5.62 -13.25
N GLY A 151 -5.41 -5.16 -13.42
CA GLY A 151 -5.78 -4.05 -14.28
C GLY A 151 -6.37 -2.92 -13.43
N THR A 152 -5.92 -1.70 -13.66
CA THR A 152 -6.28 -0.51 -12.89
C THR A 152 -6.85 0.57 -13.80
N TYR A 153 -7.86 1.26 -13.31
CA TYR A 153 -8.42 2.46 -13.93
C TYR A 153 -8.60 3.56 -12.87
N ALA A 154 -8.14 4.77 -13.21
CA ALA A 154 -8.31 5.95 -12.37
C ALA A 154 -8.96 7.08 -13.15
N TYR A 155 -9.70 7.93 -12.42
CA TYR A 155 -10.40 9.07 -12.98
C TYR A 155 -10.35 10.27 -12.03
N ALA A 156 -9.99 11.45 -12.57
CA ALA A 156 -10.07 12.70 -11.82
C ALA A 156 -11.52 13.18 -11.75
N LEU A 157 -12.16 12.93 -10.62
CA LEU A 157 -13.57 13.27 -10.35
C LEU A 157 -13.78 14.79 -10.30
N THR A 158 -12.86 15.49 -9.64
CA THR A 158 -12.78 16.95 -9.57
C THR A 158 -11.34 17.40 -9.76
N GLN A 159 -11.08 18.71 -9.71
CA GLN A 159 -9.72 19.25 -9.72
C GLN A 159 -8.86 18.86 -8.49
N TYR A 160 -9.49 18.38 -7.41
CA TYR A 160 -8.79 17.98 -6.18
C TYR A 160 -8.96 16.51 -5.84
N LEU A 161 -9.97 15.83 -6.40
CA LEU A 161 -10.33 14.47 -6.02
C LEU A 161 -10.18 13.53 -7.19
N SER A 162 -9.36 12.50 -7.02
CA SER A 162 -9.20 11.37 -7.93
C SER A 162 -9.71 10.09 -7.26
N GLY A 163 -10.33 9.23 -8.05
CA GLY A 163 -10.75 7.89 -7.64
C GLY A 163 -10.14 6.84 -8.57
N GLY A 164 -9.91 5.65 -8.05
CA GLY A 164 -9.38 4.55 -8.84
C GLY A 164 -9.89 3.19 -8.37
N VAL A 165 -9.87 2.24 -9.29
CA VAL A 165 -10.24 0.84 -9.05
C VAL A 165 -9.21 -0.07 -9.70
N THR A 166 -8.82 -1.12 -8.98
CA THR A 166 -7.98 -2.21 -9.49
C THR A 166 -8.75 -3.52 -9.40
N ALA A 167 -8.76 -4.30 -10.46
CA ALA A 167 -9.20 -5.69 -10.45
C ALA A 167 -7.96 -6.60 -10.52
N ARG A 168 -7.90 -7.63 -9.68
CA ARG A 168 -6.72 -8.46 -9.49
C ARG A 168 -7.08 -9.93 -9.55
N LEU A 169 -6.24 -10.70 -10.24
CA LEU A 169 -6.22 -12.16 -10.22
C LEU A 169 -4.97 -12.62 -9.50
N ILE A 170 -5.11 -13.60 -8.63
CA ILE A 170 -4.03 -14.15 -7.82
C ILE A 170 -3.98 -15.66 -8.06
N SER A 171 -2.78 -16.19 -8.25
CA SER A 171 -2.52 -17.62 -8.33
C SER A 171 -1.34 -17.96 -7.42
N SER A 172 -1.50 -18.98 -6.62
CA SER A 172 -0.47 -19.48 -5.71
C SER A 172 -0.27 -20.97 -5.88
N ASN A 173 0.98 -21.39 -5.81
CA ASN A 173 1.38 -22.81 -5.89
C ASN A 173 2.36 -23.09 -4.76
N ILE A 174 2.09 -24.11 -3.95
CA ILE A 174 2.92 -24.55 -2.84
C ILE A 174 3.10 -26.07 -2.97
N GLY A 175 4.26 -26.51 -3.44
CA GLY A 175 4.50 -27.91 -3.75
C GLY A 175 3.48 -28.43 -4.76
N SER A 176 2.65 -29.39 -4.35
CA SER A 176 1.56 -29.99 -5.15
C SER A 176 0.23 -29.25 -5.05
N TYR A 177 0.10 -28.30 -4.11
CA TYR A 177 -1.14 -27.55 -3.88
C TYR A 177 -1.20 -26.29 -4.72
N SER A 178 -2.38 -25.93 -5.20
CA SER A 178 -2.59 -24.69 -5.95
C SER A 178 -3.88 -24.03 -5.55
N SER A 179 -3.84 -22.70 -5.47
CA SER A 179 -4.97 -21.86 -5.09
C SER A 179 -5.11 -20.68 -6.04
N MET A 180 -6.33 -20.15 -6.18
CA MET A 180 -6.63 -18.96 -6.96
C MET A 180 -7.58 -18.04 -6.20
N ALA A 181 -7.39 -16.74 -6.36
CA ALA A 181 -8.26 -15.73 -5.77
C ALA A 181 -8.51 -14.57 -6.73
N VAL A 182 -9.57 -13.83 -6.45
CA VAL A 182 -9.88 -12.56 -7.08
C VAL A 182 -9.95 -11.47 -6.01
N GLY A 183 -9.50 -10.27 -6.36
CA GLY A 183 -9.52 -9.12 -5.45
C GLY A 183 -9.80 -7.83 -6.20
N VAL A 184 -10.35 -6.86 -5.48
CA VAL A 184 -10.58 -5.50 -5.96
C VAL A 184 -9.95 -4.54 -4.96
N ASP A 185 -9.23 -3.53 -5.47
CA ASP A 185 -8.76 -2.41 -4.66
C ASP A 185 -9.53 -1.17 -5.07
N LEU A 186 -9.97 -0.37 -4.08
CA LEU A 186 -10.64 0.90 -4.27
C LEU A 186 -9.78 1.99 -3.64
N GLY A 187 -9.47 3.05 -4.40
CA GLY A 187 -8.65 4.16 -3.93
C GLY A 187 -9.31 5.50 -4.18
N LEU A 188 -9.12 6.39 -3.23
CA LEU A 188 -9.45 7.80 -3.32
C LEU A 188 -8.21 8.62 -2.92
N ASN A 189 -8.00 9.72 -3.62
CA ASN A 189 -6.99 10.71 -3.27
C ASN A 189 -7.55 12.11 -3.41
N CYS A 190 -7.31 12.94 -2.40
CA CYS A 190 -7.64 14.35 -2.42
C CYS A 190 -6.34 15.15 -2.31
N PHE A 191 -5.99 15.87 -3.37
CA PHE A 191 -4.74 16.63 -3.46
C PHE A 191 -5.00 18.12 -3.63
N TRP A 192 -4.44 18.93 -2.73
CA TRP A 192 -4.46 20.38 -2.78
C TRP A 192 -3.06 20.90 -3.15
N GLU A 193 -2.85 21.16 -4.42
CA GLU A 193 -1.58 21.62 -4.98
C GLU A 193 -1.06 22.89 -4.30
N ALA A 194 -1.92 23.89 -4.07
CA ALA A 194 -1.52 25.15 -3.41
C ALA A 194 -0.92 24.98 -2.00
N SER A 195 -1.25 23.91 -1.32
CA SER A 195 -0.75 23.58 0.03
C SER A 195 0.18 22.39 0.06
N ASP A 196 0.35 21.71 -1.09
CA ASP A 196 1.11 20.45 -1.23
C ASP A 196 0.67 19.42 -0.17
N LEU A 197 -0.65 19.29 0.00
CA LEU A 197 -1.30 18.38 0.93
C LEU A 197 -2.08 17.33 0.18
N SER A 198 -1.78 16.07 0.42
CA SER A 198 -2.49 14.91 -0.11
C SER A 198 -3.10 14.09 1.02
N ILE A 199 -4.36 13.71 0.87
CA ILE A 199 -5.07 12.80 1.77
C ILE A 199 -5.65 11.67 0.95
N SER A 200 -5.41 10.44 1.36
CA SER A 200 -5.87 9.24 0.65
C SER A 200 -6.61 8.27 1.55
N ALA A 201 -7.53 7.54 0.94
CA ALA A 201 -8.19 6.38 1.54
C ALA A 201 -8.15 5.21 0.53
N VAL A 202 -7.78 4.03 0.99
CA VAL A 202 -7.69 2.83 0.14
C VAL A 202 -8.28 1.64 0.88
N ALA A 203 -9.12 0.88 0.19
CA ALA A 203 -9.52 -0.46 0.59
C ALA A 203 -8.87 -1.46 -0.37
N LYS A 204 -7.97 -2.29 0.14
CA LYS A 204 -7.18 -3.25 -0.64
C LYS A 204 -7.71 -4.66 -0.48
N ASN A 205 -7.59 -5.44 -1.55
CA ASN A 205 -7.87 -6.87 -1.55
C ASN A 205 -9.30 -7.21 -1.08
N LEU A 206 -10.30 -6.45 -1.55
CA LEU A 206 -11.72 -6.81 -1.39
C LEU A 206 -12.02 -8.01 -2.28
N GLY A 207 -12.23 -9.20 -1.71
CA GLY A 207 -12.48 -10.40 -2.51
C GLY A 207 -12.27 -11.69 -1.73
N GLY A 208 -11.89 -12.75 -2.41
CA GLY A 208 -11.68 -14.06 -1.81
C GLY A 208 -11.11 -15.08 -2.77
N GLN A 209 -10.84 -16.27 -2.26
CA GLN A 209 -10.43 -17.42 -3.06
C GLN A 209 -11.60 -17.88 -3.94
N VAL A 210 -11.29 -18.26 -5.18
CA VAL A 210 -12.19 -18.97 -6.11
C VAL A 210 -11.80 -20.44 -6.22
N LYS A 211 -10.58 -20.78 -5.82
CA LYS A 211 -10.09 -22.14 -5.64
C LYS A 211 -9.22 -22.19 -4.39
N ALA A 212 -9.58 -23.02 -3.42
CA ALA A 212 -8.78 -23.26 -2.22
C ALA A 212 -7.56 -24.14 -2.53
N TYR A 213 -6.58 -24.19 -1.62
CA TYR A 213 -5.46 -25.14 -1.71
C TYR A 213 -5.92 -26.57 -1.48
N ASP A 214 -6.86 -26.72 -0.57
CA ASP A 214 -7.51 -27.98 -0.19
C ASP A 214 -9.03 -27.71 -0.09
N ASP A 215 -9.75 -28.39 0.77
CA ASP A 215 -11.21 -28.29 0.88
C ASP A 215 -11.71 -26.99 1.54
N GLU A 216 -10.86 -26.26 2.28
CA GLU A 216 -11.25 -25.07 3.03
C GLU A 216 -10.76 -23.77 2.37
N PHE A 217 -11.69 -22.78 2.29
CA PHE A 217 -11.36 -21.44 1.79
C PHE A 217 -10.77 -20.58 2.91
N GLU A 218 -9.66 -19.92 2.59
CA GLU A 218 -8.92 -19.05 3.49
C GLU A 218 -9.15 -17.58 3.10
N LYS A 219 -8.96 -16.69 4.07
CA LYS A 219 -9.15 -15.24 3.86
C LYS A 219 -7.96 -14.63 3.13
N ILE A 220 -8.23 -13.73 2.20
CA ILE A 220 -7.21 -12.89 1.57
C ILE A 220 -6.92 -11.67 2.48
N PRO A 221 -5.75 -11.01 2.34
CA PRO A 221 -5.31 -9.98 3.27
C PRO A 221 -6.00 -8.64 3.01
N PHE A 222 -7.29 -8.54 3.33
CA PHE A 222 -8.03 -7.29 3.28
C PHE A 222 -7.35 -6.22 4.14
N ASP A 223 -7.29 -4.97 3.63
CA ASP A 223 -6.71 -3.85 4.35
C ASP A 223 -7.42 -2.54 4.01
N LEU A 224 -7.88 -1.84 5.03
CA LEU A 224 -8.41 -0.48 4.94
C LEU A 224 -7.36 0.48 5.47
N GLN A 225 -6.95 1.44 4.65
CA GLN A 225 -5.86 2.38 4.92
C GLN A 225 -6.31 3.83 4.78
N LEU A 226 -5.76 4.70 5.62
CA LEU A 226 -5.85 6.16 5.51
C LEU A 226 -4.45 6.74 5.51
N GLY A 227 -4.15 7.64 4.59
CA GLY A 227 -2.84 8.24 4.45
C GLY A 227 -2.89 9.75 4.29
N VAL A 228 -1.87 10.42 4.77
CA VAL A 228 -1.65 11.85 4.58
C VAL A 228 -0.19 12.10 4.25
N SER A 229 0.06 12.97 3.28
CA SER A 229 1.39 13.46 2.93
C SER A 229 1.35 14.97 2.80
N LYS A 230 2.36 15.64 3.36
CA LYS A 230 2.44 17.09 3.38
C LYS A 230 3.88 17.54 3.17
N ARG A 231 4.13 18.34 2.13
CA ARG A 231 5.37 19.07 1.97
C ARG A 231 5.31 20.39 2.71
N LEU A 232 6.35 20.69 3.47
CA LEU A 232 6.42 21.95 4.22
C LEU A 232 6.78 23.10 3.27
N ALA A 233 6.03 24.19 3.37
CA ALA A 233 6.30 25.38 2.57
C ALA A 233 7.71 25.91 2.83
N LYS A 234 8.44 26.26 1.78
CA LYS A 234 9.83 26.79 1.84
C LYS A 234 10.83 25.84 2.50
N SER A 235 10.53 24.54 2.55
CA SER A 235 11.41 23.51 3.11
C SER A 235 11.60 22.37 2.10
N PRO A 236 12.75 21.70 2.09
CA PRO A 236 12.95 20.50 1.30
C PRO A 236 12.29 19.25 1.92
N LEU A 237 11.53 19.39 3.01
CA LEU A 237 10.97 18.28 3.76
C LEU A 237 9.52 18.00 3.38
N ARG A 238 9.20 16.72 3.15
CA ARG A 238 7.84 16.18 3.06
C ARG A 238 7.67 15.13 4.14
N PHE A 239 6.59 15.18 4.87
CA PHE A 239 6.23 14.16 5.87
C PHE A 239 5.01 13.38 5.40
N SER A 240 4.97 12.12 5.77
CA SER A 240 3.84 11.24 5.50
C SER A 240 3.49 10.39 6.72
N ALA A 241 2.22 10.09 6.86
CA ALA A 241 1.72 9.14 7.84
C ALA A 241 0.60 8.32 7.20
N THR A 242 0.61 7.02 7.45
CA THR A 242 -0.42 6.09 6.97
C THR A 242 -0.87 5.23 8.14
N LEU A 243 -2.18 5.12 8.28
CA LEU A 243 -2.83 4.16 9.16
C LEU A 243 -3.28 2.97 8.32
N THR A 244 -2.89 1.77 8.73
CA THR A 244 -3.18 0.50 8.05
C THR A 244 -4.05 -0.38 8.91
N ARG A 245 -4.73 -1.37 8.32
CA ARG A 245 -5.55 -2.37 9.01
C ARG A 245 -6.61 -1.75 9.94
N LEU A 246 -7.29 -0.74 9.44
CA LEU A 246 -8.30 0.00 10.22
C LEU A 246 -9.53 -0.83 10.63
N THR A 247 -9.65 -2.06 10.17
CA THR A 247 -10.70 -3.00 10.54
C THR A 247 -10.32 -3.93 11.69
N ASP A 248 -9.06 -3.92 12.11
CA ASP A 248 -8.57 -4.79 13.19
C ASP A 248 -7.82 -3.94 14.24
N TRP A 249 -8.49 -3.60 15.33
CA TRP A 249 -7.97 -2.79 16.42
C TRP A 249 -7.58 -3.62 17.65
N SER A 250 -7.36 -4.93 17.48
CA SER A 250 -6.95 -5.82 18.59
C SER A 250 -5.64 -5.41 19.24
N GLU A 251 -4.73 -4.76 18.47
CA GLU A 251 -3.38 -4.43 18.91
C GLU A 251 -3.17 -2.92 19.06
N GLY A 252 -3.61 -2.15 19.78
CA GLY A 252 -3.34 -0.73 20.09
C GLY A 252 -2.91 0.16 18.90
N PHE A 253 -3.14 1.46 18.99
CA PHE A 253 -2.96 2.44 17.91
C PHE A 253 -1.59 2.40 17.20
N GLY A 254 -0.51 2.17 17.96
CA GLY A 254 0.84 2.13 17.40
C GLY A 254 1.04 1.10 16.30
N HIS A 255 0.32 -0.02 16.35
CA HIS A 255 0.42 -1.09 15.35
C HIS A 255 -0.20 -0.73 13.99
N HIS A 256 -0.98 0.33 13.94
CA HIS A 256 -1.60 0.80 12.69
C HIS A 256 -0.77 1.88 11.99
N LEU A 257 0.22 2.47 12.68
CA LEU A 257 0.92 3.65 12.22
C LEU A 257 2.20 3.30 11.44
N CYS A 258 2.33 3.90 10.26
CA CYS A 258 3.55 3.97 9.47
C CYS A 258 3.84 5.45 9.19
N VAL A 259 5.07 5.91 9.43
CA VAL A 259 5.49 7.30 9.21
C VAL A 259 6.70 7.36 8.31
N GLY A 260 6.78 8.42 7.51
CA GLY A 260 7.89 8.66 6.60
C GLY A 260 8.23 10.14 6.48
N ALA A 261 9.47 10.39 6.10
CA ALA A 261 9.96 11.72 5.79
C ALA A 261 10.87 11.67 4.56
N ASP A 262 10.67 12.62 3.66
CA ASP A 262 11.52 12.86 2.50
C ASP A 262 12.32 14.13 2.68
N LEU A 263 13.58 14.08 2.27
CA LEU A 263 14.44 15.21 2.05
C LEU A 263 14.62 15.40 0.54
N ILE A 264 13.90 16.34 -0.05
CA ILE A 264 13.91 16.64 -1.49
C ILE A 264 15.06 17.62 -1.76
N LEU A 265 16.21 17.08 -2.17
CA LEU A 265 17.43 17.86 -2.40
C LEU A 265 17.33 18.71 -3.68
N SER A 266 16.66 18.18 -4.69
CA SER A 266 16.37 18.86 -5.96
C SER A 266 15.11 18.24 -6.59
N PRO A 267 14.57 18.81 -7.67
CA PRO A 267 13.48 18.17 -8.43
C PRO A 267 13.82 16.75 -8.91
N THR A 268 15.12 16.42 -9.00
CA THR A 268 15.61 15.15 -9.53
C THR A 268 16.13 14.20 -8.47
N ILE A 269 16.41 14.63 -7.25
CA ILE A 269 17.09 13.80 -6.22
C ILE A 269 16.37 13.97 -4.89
N TYR A 270 16.03 12.85 -4.27
CA TYR A 270 15.50 12.80 -2.91
C TYR A 270 16.16 11.72 -2.08
N LEU A 271 16.13 11.88 -0.78
CA LEU A 271 16.40 10.87 0.24
C LEU A 271 15.16 10.68 1.08
N ALA A 272 14.90 9.45 1.51
CA ALA A 272 13.72 9.12 2.29
C ALA A 272 14.09 8.23 3.49
N ALA A 273 13.38 8.41 4.58
CA ALA A 273 13.45 7.57 5.76
C ALA A 273 12.04 7.31 6.30
N GLY A 274 11.81 6.13 6.83
CA GLY A 274 10.51 5.74 7.36
C GLY A 274 10.59 4.75 8.50
N TYR A 275 9.50 4.65 9.23
CA TYR A 275 9.37 3.74 10.34
C TYR A 275 7.97 3.12 10.39
N ASN A 276 7.94 1.79 10.44
CA ASN A 276 6.73 0.99 10.57
C ASN A 276 6.63 0.44 11.99
N PHE A 277 5.75 1.02 12.80
CA PHE A 277 5.61 0.67 14.21
C PHE A 277 5.10 -0.75 14.41
N ARG A 278 4.23 -1.26 13.52
CA ARG A 278 3.75 -2.64 13.57
C ARG A 278 4.89 -3.62 13.38
N ARG A 279 5.68 -3.44 12.32
CA ARG A 279 6.84 -4.30 12.04
C ARG A 279 7.83 -4.31 13.20
N ALA A 280 8.10 -3.13 13.77
CA ALA A 280 8.97 -3.00 14.94
C ALA A 280 8.42 -3.76 16.15
N SER A 281 7.10 -3.71 16.38
CA SER A 281 6.46 -4.41 17.50
C SER A 281 6.43 -5.92 17.31
N GLN A 282 6.07 -6.41 16.14
CA GLN A 282 6.00 -7.84 15.82
C GLN A 282 7.37 -8.54 15.87
N MET A 283 8.44 -7.79 15.66
CA MET A 283 9.83 -8.29 15.67
C MET A 283 10.57 -8.02 16.97
N LYS A 284 9.87 -7.68 18.05
CA LYS A 284 10.51 -7.52 19.36
C LYS A 284 10.95 -8.87 19.92
N ILE A 285 12.23 -8.92 20.27
CA ILE A 285 12.79 -10.01 21.06
C ILE A 285 12.92 -9.52 22.49
N SER A 286 12.33 -10.24 23.46
CA SER A 286 12.45 -9.96 24.87
C SER A 286 13.46 -10.92 25.49
N ASP A 287 14.52 -10.37 26.10
CA ASP A 287 15.54 -11.11 26.84
C ASP A 287 15.62 -10.56 28.27
N SER A 288 16.42 -11.20 29.13
CA SER A 288 16.66 -10.80 30.53
C SER A 288 17.10 -9.34 30.67
N ASP A 289 17.76 -8.76 29.65
CA ASP A 289 18.30 -7.41 29.63
C ASP A 289 17.34 -6.35 29.01
N GLY A 290 16.12 -6.75 28.60
CA GLY A 290 15.11 -5.86 28.04
C GLY A 290 14.50 -6.36 26.73
N SER A 291 13.68 -5.53 26.08
CA SER A 291 13.09 -5.84 24.78
C SER A 291 13.64 -4.92 23.69
N SER A 292 14.07 -5.50 22.55
CA SER A 292 14.60 -4.75 21.41
C SER A 292 14.04 -5.29 20.09
N SER A 293 13.70 -4.40 19.17
CA SER A 293 13.35 -4.75 17.78
C SER A 293 14.58 -4.84 16.87
N HIS A 294 15.77 -4.53 17.39
CA HIS A 294 17.04 -4.51 16.63
C HIS A 294 16.95 -3.71 15.32
N GLY A 295 16.17 -2.63 15.32
CA GLY A 295 15.93 -1.75 14.17
C GLY A 295 14.92 -2.28 13.15
N ALA A 296 14.23 -3.40 13.41
CA ALA A 296 13.10 -3.82 12.58
C ALA A 296 12.05 -2.69 12.52
N GLY A 297 11.47 -2.47 11.34
CA GLY A 297 10.57 -1.35 11.08
C GLY A 297 11.25 -0.13 10.47
N LEU A 298 12.59 0.03 10.60
CA LEU A 298 13.34 1.10 9.96
C LEU A 298 13.48 0.85 8.45
N SER A 299 13.31 1.92 7.67
CA SER A 299 13.53 1.92 6.22
C SER A 299 14.25 3.19 5.81
N LEU A 300 15.12 3.08 4.82
CA LEU A 300 15.88 4.19 4.23
C LEU A 300 15.90 4.01 2.72
N GLY A 301 15.98 5.10 1.98
CA GLY A 301 16.15 5.02 0.53
C GLY A 301 16.35 6.36 -0.12
N GLY A 302 16.36 6.35 -1.42
CA GLY A 302 16.47 7.54 -2.23
C GLY A 302 16.28 7.22 -3.70
N GLY A 303 16.19 8.26 -4.51
CA GLY A 303 15.98 8.10 -5.93
C GLY A 303 16.51 9.25 -6.75
N ILE A 304 16.70 8.94 -8.01
CA ILE A 304 17.04 9.88 -9.07
C ILE A 304 15.89 9.84 -10.09
N GLN A 305 15.27 10.99 -10.33
CA GLN A 305 14.13 11.17 -11.24
C GLN A 305 14.54 12.12 -12.35
N LEU A 306 14.91 11.55 -13.48
CA LEU A 306 15.12 12.31 -14.74
C LEU A 306 13.79 12.35 -15.50
N GLU A 307 13.69 13.19 -16.55
CA GLU A 307 12.44 13.33 -17.31
C GLU A 307 11.86 12.01 -17.81
N ARG A 308 12.69 11.11 -18.32
CA ARG A 308 12.25 9.82 -18.87
C ARG A 308 12.71 8.61 -18.07
N PHE A 309 13.79 8.74 -17.33
CA PHE A 309 14.39 7.62 -16.60
C PHE A 309 14.39 7.90 -15.10
N LYS A 310 13.91 6.95 -14.32
CA LYS A 310 13.88 7.05 -12.87
C LYS A 310 14.47 5.79 -12.26
N LEU A 311 15.28 5.98 -11.23
CA LEU A 311 15.89 4.91 -10.45
C LEU A 311 15.67 5.20 -8.97
N HIS A 312 15.08 4.25 -8.27
CA HIS A 312 14.85 4.34 -6.85
C HIS A 312 15.41 3.10 -6.17
N VAL A 313 16.01 3.26 -5.00
CA VAL A 313 16.57 2.18 -4.19
C VAL A 313 16.12 2.37 -2.75
N ALA A 314 15.71 1.29 -2.11
CA ALA A 314 15.36 1.27 -0.70
C ALA A 314 15.98 0.09 0.03
N TYR A 315 16.38 0.35 1.25
CA TYR A 315 16.79 -0.62 2.25
C TYR A 315 15.75 -0.64 3.36
N SER A 316 15.24 -1.82 3.70
CA SER A 316 14.24 -1.97 4.75
C SER A 316 14.56 -3.16 5.62
N LYS A 317 14.45 -2.98 6.93
CA LYS A 317 14.67 -4.05 7.89
C LYS A 317 13.35 -4.72 8.26
N TYR A 318 13.04 -5.84 7.59
CA TYR A 318 11.81 -6.59 7.78
C TYR A 318 11.86 -7.55 8.96
N HIS A 319 13.03 -8.05 9.28
CA HIS A 319 13.26 -9.00 10.37
C HIS A 319 14.50 -8.60 11.17
N VAL A 320 14.64 -9.08 12.40
CA VAL A 320 15.82 -8.78 13.24
C VAL A 320 17.11 -9.27 12.62
N SER A 321 17.08 -10.38 11.90
CA SER A 321 18.25 -11.00 11.24
C SER A 321 18.33 -10.76 9.72
N ALA A 322 17.27 -10.21 9.09
CA ALA A 322 17.20 -10.08 7.64
C ALA A 322 16.84 -8.66 7.20
N SER A 323 17.51 -8.22 6.15
CA SER A 323 17.28 -6.94 5.48
C SER A 323 16.83 -7.19 4.05
N SER A 324 16.05 -6.27 3.52
CA SER A 324 15.58 -6.29 2.14
C SER A 324 16.10 -5.09 1.37
N ILE A 325 16.47 -5.30 0.13
CA ILE A 325 16.82 -4.25 -0.82
C ILE A 325 15.77 -4.30 -1.93
N LEU A 326 15.16 -3.16 -2.22
CA LEU A 326 14.23 -2.97 -3.31
C LEU A 326 14.80 -1.97 -4.30
N ILE A 327 14.83 -2.35 -5.57
CA ILE A 327 15.28 -1.53 -6.69
C ILE A 327 14.11 -1.36 -7.66
N ASN A 328 13.91 -0.13 -8.10
CA ASN A 328 12.86 0.26 -9.00
C ASN A 328 13.44 1.04 -10.18
N ILE A 329 13.07 0.66 -11.39
CA ILE A 329 13.49 1.33 -12.63
C ILE A 329 12.24 1.67 -13.42
N SER A 330 12.07 2.95 -13.78
CA SER A 330 10.97 3.42 -14.62
C SER A 330 11.49 4.11 -15.87
N TYR A 331 10.73 3.97 -16.95
CA TYR A 331 11.02 4.64 -18.22
C TYR A 331 9.72 5.12 -18.87
N ALA A 332 9.66 6.43 -19.17
CA ALA A 332 8.57 7.04 -19.97
C ALA A 332 8.92 6.99 -21.46
N LEU A 333 8.04 6.34 -22.26
CA LEU A 333 8.20 6.10 -23.70
C LEU A 333 7.99 7.37 -24.55
#